data_8ee3d5db4b209240873bf865b7c84c03
#
_entry.id   8ee3d5db4b209240873bf865b7c84c03
#
_cell.length_a   1.000
_cell.length_b   1.000
_cell.length_c   1.000
_cell.angle_alpha   90.00
_cell.angle_beta   90.00
_cell.angle_gamma   90.00
#
_symmetry.space_group_name_H-M   'P 1'
#
loop_
_entity.id
_entity.type
_entity.pdbx_description
1 polymer ?
#
loop_
_entity_poly.entity_id
_entity_poly.type
_entity_poly.pdbx_seq_one_letter_code
_entity_poly.pdbx_strand_id
1 'polypeptide(L)'
;MERLTRKDKRKLSHGEDIVICNHDKQDCNDSCMSIKPCKWYKKVQDKLWEYENLEEQGLLLRLPCKVGDTVYILRKNIVNEEQVYDVQYRGITYQKGQRWYVNIGGLAYFEMDFGKYVFLTQSEAEQKLKEMNT
;
A
#
# COMPACT_ATOMS: atom_id res chain seq x y z
N MET A 1 -1.48 14.77 8.18
CA MET A 1 -1.52 13.66 9.17
C MET A 1 -0.15 13.52 9.81
N GLU A 2 -0.08 13.57 11.12
CA GLU A 2 1.19 13.40 11.85
C GLU A 2 1.67 11.95 11.73
N ARG A 3 2.90 11.76 11.28
CA ARG A 3 3.49 10.42 11.21
C ARG A 3 4.12 10.05 12.56
N LEU A 4 3.58 9.03 13.21
CA LEU A 4 4.00 8.62 14.56
C LEU A 4 5.21 7.69 14.58
N THR A 5 5.55 7.07 13.45
CA THR A 5 6.69 6.14 13.31
C THR A 5 7.55 6.50 12.11
N ARG A 6 8.81 6.08 12.15
CA ARG A 6 9.76 6.21 11.04
C ARG A 6 10.61 4.94 10.92
N LYS A 7 11.16 4.69 9.74
CA LYS A 7 12.17 3.63 9.56
C LYS A 7 13.51 4.09 10.11
N ASP A 8 14.17 3.25 10.91
CA ASP A 8 15.56 3.47 11.34
C ASP A 8 16.50 3.18 10.16
N LYS A 9 17.66 3.84 10.16
CA LYS A 9 18.74 3.55 9.19
C LYS A 9 19.38 2.17 9.41
N ARG A 10 19.29 1.66 10.64
CA ARG A 10 19.75 0.32 11.01
C ARG A 10 18.73 -0.71 10.52
N LYS A 11 19.21 -1.90 10.22
CA LYS A 11 18.36 -3.05 9.87
C LYS A 11 18.54 -4.16 10.90
N LEU A 12 17.54 -5.00 11.04
CA LEU A 12 17.67 -6.24 11.81
C LEU A 12 18.66 -7.18 11.11
N SER A 13 19.18 -8.16 11.83
CA SER A 13 20.18 -9.11 11.33
C SER A 13 19.76 -9.89 10.07
N HIS A 14 18.46 -10.03 9.86
CA HIS A 14 17.86 -10.68 8.68
C HIS A 14 17.41 -9.69 7.58
N GLY A 15 17.82 -8.41 7.67
CA GLY A 15 17.65 -7.40 6.64
C GLY A 15 16.32 -6.62 6.69
N GLU A 16 15.42 -6.91 7.62
CA GLU A 16 14.18 -6.17 7.79
C GLU A 16 14.41 -4.76 8.33
N ASP A 17 13.53 -3.83 7.93
CA ASP A 17 13.53 -2.46 8.41
C ASP A 17 13.08 -2.38 9.87
N ILE A 18 13.79 -1.60 10.67
CA ILE A 18 13.38 -1.27 12.04
C ILE A 18 12.44 -0.06 11.98
N VAL A 19 11.25 -0.20 12.55
CA VAL A 19 10.29 0.89 12.71
C VAL A 19 10.38 1.43 14.13
N ILE A 20 10.62 2.73 14.26
CA ILE A 20 10.74 3.43 15.54
C ILE A 20 9.76 4.59 15.64
N CYS A 21 9.52 5.06 16.86
CA CYS A 21 8.74 6.26 17.09
C CYS A 21 9.36 7.48 16.41
N ASN A 22 8.54 8.33 15.83
CA ASN A 22 8.98 9.55 15.14
C ASN A 22 8.91 10.76 16.07
N HIS A 23 9.74 10.77 17.10
CA HIS A 23 9.88 11.90 18.01
C HIS A 23 11.34 12.10 18.42
N ASP A 24 11.66 13.27 18.96
CA ASP A 24 12.99 13.58 19.44
C ASP A 24 13.30 12.86 20.76
N LYS A 25 14.59 12.55 20.98
CA LYS A 25 15.05 11.85 22.20
C LYS A 25 14.72 12.59 23.49
N GLN A 26 14.50 13.91 23.44
CA GLN A 26 14.15 14.73 24.60
C GLN A 26 12.78 14.37 25.19
N ASP A 27 11.85 13.89 24.35
CA ASP A 27 10.50 13.47 24.76
C ASP A 27 10.44 11.97 25.11
N CYS A 28 11.53 11.23 24.90
CA CYS A 28 11.59 9.81 25.18
C CYS A 28 12.30 9.55 26.52
N ASN A 29 11.60 8.91 27.43
CA ASN A 29 12.17 8.49 28.71
C ASN A 29 12.85 7.12 28.67
N ASP A 30 13.19 6.61 27.49
CA ASP A 30 13.81 5.30 27.21
C ASP A 30 13.05 4.08 27.79
N SER A 31 11.82 4.27 28.22
CA SER A 31 11.01 3.26 28.93
C SER A 31 9.77 2.86 28.15
N CYS A 32 9.88 2.62 26.84
CA CYS A 32 8.75 2.20 25.98
C CYS A 32 8.00 0.96 26.50
N MET A 33 8.64 0.17 27.36
CA MET A 33 8.11 -1.06 27.96
C MET A 33 7.78 -0.90 29.45
N SER A 34 7.82 0.30 30.02
CA SER A 34 7.58 0.51 31.44
C SER A 34 6.07 0.51 31.78
N ILE A 35 5.77 0.39 33.10
CA ILE A 35 4.42 0.39 33.67
C ILE A 35 3.62 1.67 33.31
N LYS A 36 4.30 2.75 32.94
CA LYS A 36 3.69 3.95 32.37
C LYS A 36 4.15 4.10 30.93
N PRO A 37 3.38 3.63 29.94
CA PRO A 37 3.71 3.80 28.55
C PRO A 37 3.87 5.29 28.21
N CYS A 38 4.90 5.62 27.43
CA CYS A 38 5.11 7.00 27.04
C CYS A 38 3.94 7.52 26.19
N LYS A 39 3.76 8.83 26.17
CA LYS A 39 2.72 9.53 25.38
C LYS A 39 2.70 9.09 23.91
N TRP A 40 3.86 8.86 23.30
CA TRP A 40 4.00 8.46 21.90
C TRP A 40 3.60 7.01 21.66
N TYR A 41 3.95 6.11 22.57
CA TYR A 41 3.51 4.71 22.52
C TYR A 41 1.99 4.59 22.54
N LYS A 42 1.33 5.35 23.42
CA LYS A 42 -0.14 5.41 23.47
C LYS A 42 -0.73 5.92 22.16
N LYS A 43 -0.19 7.00 21.59
CA LYS A 43 -0.62 7.53 20.29
C LYS A 43 -0.47 6.50 19.15
N VAL A 44 0.61 5.73 19.15
CA VAL A 44 0.84 4.65 18.16
C VAL A 44 -0.20 3.55 18.31
N GLN A 45 -0.49 3.12 19.54
CA GLN A 45 -1.52 2.10 19.79
C GLN A 45 -2.92 2.58 19.41
N ASP A 46 -3.29 3.82 19.78
CA ASP A 46 -4.60 4.40 19.43
C ASP A 46 -4.76 4.48 17.91
N LYS A 47 -3.67 4.84 17.18
CA LYS A 47 -3.67 4.92 15.73
C LYS A 47 -3.78 3.54 15.06
N LEU A 48 -3.10 2.55 15.61
CA LEU A 48 -3.19 1.17 15.12
C LEU A 48 -4.62 0.63 15.29
N TRP A 49 -5.20 0.82 16.47
CA TRP A 49 -6.57 0.43 16.76
C TRP A 49 -7.58 1.08 15.80
N GLU A 50 -7.40 2.39 15.49
CA GLU A 50 -8.23 3.10 14.52
C GLU A 50 -8.16 2.43 13.13
N TYR A 51 -6.96 2.10 12.66
CA TYR A 51 -6.79 1.45 11.35
C TYR A 51 -7.36 0.03 11.32
N GLU A 52 -7.13 -0.76 12.36
CA GLU A 52 -7.70 -2.10 12.48
C GLU A 52 -9.23 -2.05 12.48
N ASN A 53 -9.82 -1.13 13.21
CA ASN A 53 -11.26 -0.94 13.26
C ASN A 53 -11.84 -0.49 11.90
N LEU A 54 -11.14 0.39 11.17
CA LEU A 54 -11.54 0.78 9.82
C LEU A 54 -11.43 -0.39 8.82
N GLU A 55 -10.42 -1.24 8.97
CA GLU A 55 -10.24 -2.43 8.13
C GLU A 55 -11.37 -3.46 8.37
N GLU A 56 -11.72 -3.72 9.64
CA GLU A 56 -12.83 -4.62 10.02
C GLU A 56 -14.19 -4.12 9.49
N GLN A 57 -14.40 -2.81 9.49
CA GLN A 57 -15.61 -2.20 8.94
C GLN A 57 -15.61 -2.14 7.40
N GLY A 58 -14.53 -2.53 6.74
CA GLY A 58 -14.37 -2.41 5.30
C GLY A 58 -14.22 -0.97 4.80
N LEU A 59 -13.92 -0.03 5.68
CA LEU A 59 -13.73 1.39 5.37
C LEU A 59 -12.30 1.74 4.99
N LEU A 60 -11.34 0.86 5.31
CA LEU A 60 -9.95 1.01 4.91
C LEU A 60 -9.73 0.38 3.54
N LEU A 61 -9.44 1.20 2.55
CA LEU A 61 -9.13 0.77 1.19
C LEU A 61 -7.61 0.76 0.98
N ARG A 62 -7.07 -0.40 0.64
CA ARG A 62 -5.66 -0.55 0.24
C ARG A 62 -5.58 -0.51 -1.28
N LEU A 63 -5.04 0.58 -1.82
CA LEU A 63 -4.78 0.72 -3.24
C LEU A 63 -3.37 0.20 -3.57
N PRO A 64 -3.18 -0.55 -4.67
CA PRO A 64 -1.86 -1.05 -5.05
C PRO A 64 -0.95 0.05 -5.60
N CYS A 65 -1.53 1.13 -6.13
CA CYS A 65 -0.82 2.25 -6.73
C CYS A 65 -1.56 3.58 -6.50
N LYS A 66 -0.90 4.68 -6.81
CA LYS A 66 -1.44 6.04 -6.74
C LYS A 66 -1.28 6.75 -8.08
N VAL A 67 -1.92 7.90 -8.22
CA VAL A 67 -1.76 8.77 -9.41
C VAL A 67 -0.29 9.13 -9.60
N GLY A 68 0.19 8.99 -10.82
CA GLY A 68 1.58 9.24 -11.23
C GLY A 68 2.50 8.02 -11.12
N ASP A 69 2.07 6.94 -10.48
CA ASP A 69 2.86 5.69 -10.47
C ASP A 69 2.92 5.09 -11.87
N THR A 70 4.07 4.51 -12.18
CA THR A 70 4.27 3.71 -13.39
C THR A 70 3.75 2.29 -13.16
N VAL A 71 2.97 1.80 -14.11
CA VAL A 71 2.43 0.43 -14.13
C VAL A 71 2.66 -0.20 -15.49
N TYR A 72 2.59 -1.51 -15.55
CA TYR A 72 2.83 -2.31 -16.76
C TYR A 72 1.56 -3.03 -17.17
N ILE A 73 1.09 -2.77 -18.39
CA ILE A 73 -0.18 -3.27 -18.89
C ILE A 73 0.05 -4.29 -19.97
N LEU A 74 -0.54 -5.46 -19.80
CA LEU A 74 -0.53 -6.52 -20.79
C LEU A 74 -1.68 -6.36 -21.78
N ARG A 75 -1.38 -5.93 -23.01
CA ARG A 75 -2.36 -5.78 -24.10
C ARG A 75 -1.83 -6.43 -25.37
N LYS A 76 -2.64 -7.26 -26.02
CA LYS A 76 -2.31 -7.90 -27.31
C LYS A 76 -0.93 -8.60 -27.30
N ASN A 77 -0.62 -9.31 -26.21
CA ASN A 77 0.66 -9.98 -25.99
C ASN A 77 1.89 -9.05 -26.00
N ILE A 78 1.69 -7.80 -25.59
CA ILE A 78 2.75 -6.81 -25.42
C ILE A 78 2.61 -6.20 -24.04
N VAL A 79 3.74 -6.01 -23.36
CA VAL A 79 3.84 -5.26 -22.11
C VAL A 79 4.04 -3.78 -22.45
N ASN A 80 3.11 -2.94 -22.02
CA ASN A 80 3.18 -1.48 -22.21
C ASN A 80 3.41 -0.81 -20.85
N GLU A 81 4.37 0.09 -20.80
CA GLU A 81 4.61 0.96 -19.64
C GLU A 81 3.71 2.19 -19.73
N GLU A 82 2.92 2.42 -18.70
CA GLU A 82 1.94 3.50 -18.64
C GLU A 82 1.92 4.14 -17.24
N GLN A 83 1.43 5.36 -17.15
CA GLN A 83 1.24 6.04 -15.87
C GLN A 83 -0.22 6.01 -15.43
N VAL A 84 -0.43 5.87 -14.12
CA VAL A 84 -1.75 6.00 -13.51
C VAL A 84 -2.17 7.48 -13.56
N TYR A 85 -3.24 7.76 -14.28
CA TYR A 85 -3.76 9.11 -14.46
C TYR A 85 -4.73 9.52 -13.35
N ASP A 86 -5.59 8.60 -12.93
CA ASP A 86 -6.65 8.87 -11.95
C ASP A 86 -7.03 7.59 -11.20
N VAL A 87 -7.53 7.73 -9.98
CA VAL A 87 -8.03 6.63 -9.14
C VAL A 87 -9.42 6.99 -8.66
N GLN A 88 -10.39 6.14 -8.93
CA GLN A 88 -11.80 6.34 -8.59
C GLN A 88 -12.30 5.26 -7.63
N TYR A 89 -12.90 5.68 -6.53
CA TYR A 89 -13.58 4.79 -5.61
C TYR A 89 -15.08 4.76 -5.90
N ARG A 90 -15.65 3.57 -6.06
CA ARG A 90 -17.07 3.39 -6.40
C ARG A 90 -17.96 3.14 -5.18
N GLY A 91 -17.41 2.57 -4.11
CA GLY A 91 -18.12 2.27 -2.89
C GLY A 91 -18.02 0.80 -2.47
N ILE A 92 -18.23 0.56 -1.17
CA ILE A 92 -18.19 -0.79 -0.59
C ILE A 92 -19.35 -1.68 -1.02
N THR A 93 -20.42 -1.10 -1.57
CA THR A 93 -21.59 -1.82 -2.07
C THR A 93 -21.34 -2.54 -3.39
N TYR A 94 -20.27 -2.18 -4.10
CA TYR A 94 -19.84 -2.89 -5.30
C TYR A 94 -19.20 -4.23 -4.95
N GLN A 95 -19.29 -5.18 -5.87
CA GLN A 95 -18.67 -6.49 -5.69
C GLN A 95 -17.17 -6.38 -5.48
N LYS A 96 -16.61 -7.28 -4.68
CA LYS A 96 -15.15 -7.41 -4.55
C LYS A 96 -14.53 -7.54 -5.94
N GLY A 97 -13.48 -6.76 -6.20
CA GLY A 97 -12.86 -6.65 -7.51
C GLY A 97 -13.35 -5.48 -8.36
N GLN A 98 -14.41 -4.78 -7.95
CA GLN A 98 -14.99 -3.64 -8.68
C GLN A 98 -15.26 -2.41 -7.81
N ARG A 99 -14.75 -2.40 -6.57
CA ARG A 99 -14.99 -1.31 -5.62
C ARG A 99 -14.24 -0.02 -5.98
N TRP A 100 -13.17 -0.14 -6.73
CA TRP A 100 -12.36 0.95 -7.25
C TRP A 100 -11.80 0.60 -8.62
N TYR A 101 -11.38 1.60 -9.35
CA TYR A 101 -10.66 1.44 -10.61
C TYR A 101 -9.63 2.55 -10.81
N VAL A 102 -8.69 2.31 -11.68
CA VAL A 102 -7.67 3.27 -12.10
C VAL A 102 -7.81 3.55 -13.58
N ASN A 103 -7.62 4.81 -13.96
CA ASN A 103 -7.56 5.23 -15.35
C ASN A 103 -6.11 5.25 -15.82
N ILE A 104 -5.82 4.47 -16.85
CA ILE A 104 -4.49 4.28 -17.41
C ILE A 104 -4.61 4.28 -18.93
N GLY A 105 -3.89 5.18 -19.62
CA GLY A 105 -3.90 5.25 -21.08
C GLY A 105 -5.30 5.41 -21.69
N GLY A 106 -6.19 6.12 -21.01
CA GLY A 106 -7.58 6.36 -21.47
C GLY A 106 -8.56 5.20 -21.24
N LEU A 107 -8.16 4.16 -20.54
CA LEU A 107 -8.99 3.02 -20.17
C LEU A 107 -9.08 2.87 -18.66
N ALA A 108 -10.23 2.38 -18.18
CA ALA A 108 -10.46 2.05 -16.78
C ALA A 108 -10.08 0.58 -16.51
N TYR A 109 -9.25 0.37 -15.49
CA TYR A 109 -8.88 -0.95 -14.98
C TYR A 109 -9.39 -1.11 -13.57
N PHE A 110 -10.16 -2.16 -13.34
CA PHE A 110 -10.76 -2.44 -12.04
C PHE A 110 -9.81 -3.18 -11.10
N GLU A 111 -10.18 -3.21 -9.83
CA GLU A 111 -9.47 -3.96 -8.78
C GLU A 111 -9.11 -5.40 -9.23
N MET A 112 -10.05 -6.07 -9.94
CA MET A 112 -9.89 -7.45 -10.41
C MET A 112 -8.91 -7.61 -11.58
N ASP A 113 -8.52 -6.53 -12.25
CA ASP A 113 -7.60 -6.56 -13.40
C ASP A 113 -6.13 -6.57 -12.97
N PHE A 114 -5.87 -6.18 -11.73
CA PHE A 114 -4.52 -6.24 -11.14
C PHE A 114 -4.07 -7.70 -10.98
N GLY A 115 -2.85 -7.99 -11.38
CA GLY A 115 -2.31 -9.36 -11.46
C GLY A 115 -2.78 -10.19 -12.67
N LYS A 116 -3.70 -9.65 -13.50
CA LYS A 116 -4.12 -10.27 -14.76
C LYS A 116 -3.67 -9.48 -15.97
N TYR A 117 -3.95 -8.18 -15.97
CA TYR A 117 -3.67 -7.27 -17.08
C TYR A 117 -2.83 -6.07 -16.65
N VAL A 118 -2.87 -5.68 -15.37
CA VAL A 118 -2.12 -4.57 -14.78
C VAL A 118 -1.17 -5.11 -13.73
N PHE A 119 0.11 -4.71 -13.81
CA PHE A 119 1.19 -5.15 -12.94
C PHE A 119 1.98 -3.96 -12.43
N LEU A 120 2.53 -4.08 -11.22
CA LEU A 120 3.32 -3.02 -10.60
C LEU A 120 4.79 -3.04 -11.04
N THR A 121 5.24 -4.18 -11.57
CA THR A 121 6.61 -4.35 -12.06
C THR A 121 6.62 -4.94 -13.47
N GLN A 122 7.62 -4.55 -14.24
CA GLN A 122 7.82 -5.10 -15.58
C GLN A 122 8.04 -6.61 -15.55
N SER A 123 8.79 -7.10 -14.57
CA SER A 123 9.09 -8.52 -14.40
C SER A 123 7.85 -9.38 -14.24
N GLU A 124 6.89 -8.93 -13.41
CA GLU A 124 5.60 -9.63 -13.23
C GLU A 124 4.80 -9.68 -14.54
N ALA A 125 4.75 -8.57 -15.27
CA ALA A 125 4.04 -8.49 -16.55
C ALA A 125 4.66 -9.41 -17.60
N GLU A 126 5.99 -9.44 -17.71
CA GLU A 126 6.72 -10.32 -18.64
C GLU A 126 6.58 -11.79 -18.26
N GLN A 127 6.60 -12.12 -16.97
CA GLN A 127 6.36 -13.48 -16.50
C GLN A 127 4.95 -13.94 -16.89
N LYS A 128 3.95 -13.10 -16.69
CA LYS A 128 2.57 -13.40 -17.09
C LYS A 128 2.42 -13.60 -18.59
N LEU A 129 3.10 -12.77 -19.37
CA LEU A 129 3.13 -12.91 -20.82
C LEU A 129 3.73 -14.26 -21.26
N LYS A 130 4.81 -14.70 -20.62
CA LYS A 130 5.42 -16.03 -20.89
C LYS A 130 4.46 -17.17 -20.55
N GLU A 131 3.77 -17.09 -19.41
CA GLU A 131 2.77 -18.09 -19.01
C GLU A 131 1.62 -18.21 -20.03
N MET A 132 1.18 -17.10 -20.61
CA MET A 132 0.10 -17.07 -21.59
C MET A 132 0.53 -17.61 -22.96
N ASN A 133 1.82 -17.54 -23.29
CA ASN A 133 2.36 -18.00 -24.57
C ASN A 133 2.90 -19.46 -24.54
N THR A 134 2.82 -20.10 -23.40
CA THR A 134 3.12 -21.52 -23.22
C THR A 134 1.84 -22.32 -23.28
#